data_e7c5d66b7d00b16f5af8b45c8fe8b28f
#
_entry.id   e7c5d66b7d00b16f5af8b45c8fe8b28f
#
_cell.length_a   1.000
_cell.length_b   1.000
_cell.length_c   1.000
_cell.angle_alpha   90.00
_cell.angle_beta   90.00
_cell.angle_gamma   90.00
#
_symmetry.space_group_name_H-M   'P 1'
#
loop_
_entity.id
_entity.type
_entity.pdbx_description
1 polymer ?
#
loop_
_entity_poly.entity_id
_entity_poly.type
_entity_poly.pdbx_seq_one_letter_code
_entity_poly.pdbx_strand_id
1 'polypeptide(L)'
;MTSEPASDWDNTNLVTACLAGDDRAWMVLVNRYKNLIYSIPIRYGVSPQDAADIFQTVCLDLFNELPRLRDADALQGWLVRVTTHKCYHWRRKKSSLEDEFDEDTIDALTANELIPPDLLAEVEKDQLVRDAIDQLPARCKHMIELLFFEHPPIPYAEIARRLQLARGSIGFIRGRCLKRLKKALEQKGF
;
A
#
# COMPACT_ATOMS: atom_id res chain seq x y z
N MET A 1 -11.69 7.39 -27.87
CA MET A 1 -10.66 6.69 -27.10
C MET A 1 -11.06 6.81 -25.64
N THR A 2 -11.71 5.78 -25.09
CA THR A 2 -12.05 5.71 -23.67
C THR A 2 -10.73 5.42 -22.92
N SER A 3 -10.14 6.46 -22.32
CA SER A 3 -8.98 6.29 -21.45
C SER A 3 -9.43 5.46 -20.24
N GLU A 4 -8.86 4.27 -20.06
CA GLU A 4 -9.01 3.49 -18.83
C GLU A 4 -8.66 4.39 -17.64
N PRO A 5 -9.42 4.30 -16.53
CA PRO A 5 -9.11 5.07 -15.34
C PRO A 5 -7.72 4.65 -14.83
N ALA A 6 -6.89 5.61 -14.48
CA ALA A 6 -5.51 5.37 -14.01
C ALA A 6 -5.42 4.42 -12.80
N SER A 7 -6.53 4.20 -12.08
CA SER A 7 -6.64 3.21 -11.00
C SER A 7 -6.40 1.77 -11.45
N ASP A 8 -6.66 1.46 -12.73
CA ASP A 8 -6.57 0.10 -13.28
C ASP A 8 -5.20 -0.16 -13.95
N TRP A 9 -4.34 0.84 -13.99
CA TRP A 9 -3.01 0.72 -14.58
C TRP A 9 -2.10 -0.18 -13.70
N ASP A 10 -1.28 -0.98 -14.36
CA ASP A 10 -0.19 -1.70 -13.71
C ASP A 10 0.93 -0.73 -13.27
N ASN A 11 1.91 -1.23 -12.54
CA ASN A 11 3.01 -0.41 -12.05
C ASN A 11 3.82 0.23 -13.18
N THR A 12 4.02 -0.48 -14.28
CA THR A 12 4.79 0.00 -15.43
C THR A 12 4.12 1.19 -16.09
N ASN A 13 2.81 1.10 -16.32
CA ASN A 13 2.02 2.19 -16.90
C ASN A 13 1.95 3.39 -15.94
N LEU A 14 1.78 3.15 -14.62
CA LEU A 14 1.77 4.23 -13.62
C LEU A 14 3.12 4.94 -13.54
N VAL A 15 4.22 4.21 -13.45
CA VAL A 15 5.57 4.79 -13.39
C VAL A 15 5.86 5.59 -14.65
N THR A 16 5.53 5.05 -15.83
CA THR A 16 5.73 5.74 -17.10
C THR A 16 4.94 7.05 -17.15
N ALA A 17 3.68 7.07 -16.73
CA ALA A 17 2.85 8.26 -16.70
C ALA A 17 3.35 9.29 -15.66
N CYS A 18 3.80 8.84 -14.49
CA CYS A 18 4.43 9.72 -13.48
C CYS A 18 5.67 10.42 -14.06
N LEU A 19 6.53 9.67 -14.76
CA LEU A 19 7.72 10.21 -15.41
C LEU A 19 7.39 11.17 -16.56
N ALA A 20 6.22 11.01 -17.20
CA ALA A 20 5.70 11.94 -18.19
C ALA A 20 5.05 13.19 -17.58
N GLY A 21 5.00 13.31 -16.25
CA GLY A 21 4.44 14.48 -15.54
C GLY A 21 2.92 14.44 -15.36
N ASP A 22 2.30 13.26 -15.39
CA ASP A 22 0.86 13.12 -15.11
C ASP A 22 0.58 13.15 -13.61
N ASP A 23 0.05 14.27 -13.10
CA ASP A 23 -0.31 14.43 -11.69
C ASP A 23 -1.37 13.40 -11.21
N ARG A 24 -2.24 12.93 -12.11
CA ARG A 24 -3.24 11.91 -11.78
C ARG A 24 -2.57 10.55 -11.53
N ALA A 25 -1.57 10.22 -12.34
CA ALA A 25 -0.78 9.00 -12.13
C ALA A 25 -0.05 9.04 -10.77
N TRP A 26 0.51 10.19 -10.40
CA TRP A 26 1.11 10.39 -9.08
C TRP A 26 0.11 10.17 -7.94
N MET A 27 -1.08 10.75 -8.03
CA MET A 27 -2.12 10.52 -7.02
C MET A 27 -2.48 9.03 -6.88
N VAL A 28 -2.62 8.33 -8.01
CA VAL A 28 -2.93 6.90 -8.00
C VAL A 28 -1.78 6.10 -7.41
N LEU A 29 -0.53 6.39 -7.79
CA LEU A 29 0.66 5.71 -7.29
C LEU A 29 0.79 5.86 -5.76
N VAL A 30 0.71 7.08 -5.26
CA VAL A 30 0.76 7.36 -3.82
C VAL A 30 -0.40 6.68 -3.09
N ASN A 31 -1.63 6.75 -3.61
CA ASN A 31 -2.78 6.08 -3.02
C ASN A 31 -2.64 4.55 -2.98
N ARG A 32 -2.04 3.95 -4.00
CA ARG A 32 -1.79 2.50 -4.06
C ARG A 32 -0.87 2.05 -2.92
N TYR A 33 0.18 2.79 -2.65
CA TYR A 33 1.22 2.40 -1.69
C TYR A 33 1.16 3.11 -0.33
N LYS A 34 0.25 4.10 -0.13
CA LYS A 34 0.16 4.85 1.14
C LYS A 34 0.04 3.96 2.38
N ASN A 35 -0.76 2.88 2.27
CA ASN A 35 -0.98 1.99 3.41
C ASN A 35 0.24 1.11 3.69
N LEU A 36 0.96 0.67 2.64
CA LEU A 36 2.23 -0.03 2.78
C LEU A 36 3.23 0.87 3.54
N ILE A 37 3.46 2.08 3.02
CA ILE A 37 4.40 3.05 3.60
C ILE A 37 4.00 3.40 5.04
N TYR A 38 2.70 3.54 5.34
CA TYR A 38 2.23 3.95 6.67
C TYR A 38 2.21 2.79 7.68
N SER A 39 2.00 1.55 7.24
CA SER A 39 1.94 0.38 8.12
C SER A 39 3.29 0.04 8.74
N ILE A 40 4.39 0.26 8.02
CA ILE A 40 5.73 -0.07 8.50
C ILE A 40 6.09 0.76 9.74
N PRO A 41 6.05 2.12 9.74
CA PRO A 41 6.33 2.91 10.93
C PRO A 41 5.47 2.53 12.14
N ILE A 42 4.17 2.29 11.94
CA ILE A 42 3.27 1.90 13.04
C ILE A 42 3.72 0.58 13.68
N ARG A 43 4.12 -0.40 12.88
CA ARG A 43 4.65 -1.68 13.38
C ARG A 43 6.01 -1.54 14.09
N TYR A 44 6.79 -0.50 13.75
CA TYR A 44 8.00 -0.12 14.48
C TYR A 44 7.73 0.66 15.77
N GLY A 45 6.44 0.87 16.13
CA GLY A 45 6.05 1.62 17.32
C GLY A 45 6.24 3.13 17.19
N VAL A 46 6.34 3.62 15.96
CA VAL A 46 6.42 5.04 15.65
C VAL A 46 5.06 5.69 15.93
N SER A 47 5.07 6.91 16.52
CA SER A 47 3.83 7.63 16.75
C SER A 47 3.12 7.98 15.42
N PRO A 48 1.78 8.13 15.41
CA PRO A 48 1.07 8.50 14.17
C PRO A 48 1.58 9.80 13.53
N GLN A 49 2.03 10.76 14.33
CA GLN A 49 2.58 12.02 13.86
C GLN A 49 3.94 11.80 13.17
N ASP A 50 4.86 11.11 13.83
CA ASP A 50 6.18 10.80 13.26
C ASP A 50 6.03 9.88 12.03
N ALA A 51 5.05 8.97 12.02
CA ALA A 51 4.74 8.13 10.86
C ALA A 51 4.28 8.95 9.65
N ALA A 52 3.54 10.05 9.88
CA ALA A 52 3.17 10.97 8.82
C ALA A 52 4.39 11.71 8.24
N ASP A 53 5.35 12.09 9.09
CA ASP A 53 6.59 12.74 8.66
C ASP A 53 7.47 11.77 7.85
N ILE A 54 7.57 10.51 8.30
CA ILE A 54 8.26 9.44 7.55
C ILE A 54 7.58 9.24 6.19
N PHE A 55 6.24 9.16 6.17
CA PHE A 55 5.49 9.02 4.92
C PHE A 55 5.80 10.14 3.92
N GLN A 56 5.78 11.39 4.36
CA GLN A 56 6.10 12.54 3.52
C GLN A 56 7.53 12.44 2.96
N THR A 57 8.50 12.09 3.83
CA THR A 57 9.90 11.93 3.41
C THR A 57 10.05 10.83 2.37
N VAL A 58 9.39 9.69 2.56
CA VAL A 58 9.41 8.58 1.58
C VAL A 58 8.77 9.00 0.25
N CYS A 59 7.69 9.79 0.27
CA CYS A 59 7.09 10.32 -0.95
C CYS A 59 8.03 11.28 -1.71
N LEU A 60 8.80 12.11 -0.99
CA LEU A 60 9.81 12.97 -1.60
C LEU A 60 10.97 12.15 -2.20
N ASP A 61 11.46 11.14 -1.47
CA ASP A 61 12.49 10.24 -1.98
C ASP A 61 11.99 9.48 -3.22
N LEU A 62 10.73 9.01 -3.20
CA LEU A 62 10.10 8.38 -4.36
C LEU A 62 10.09 9.32 -5.58
N PHE A 63 9.70 10.57 -5.39
CA PHE A 63 9.66 11.56 -6.47
C PHE A 63 11.06 11.75 -7.10
N ASN A 64 12.10 11.83 -6.29
CA ASN A 64 13.46 12.06 -6.73
C ASN A 64 14.09 10.81 -7.39
N GLU A 65 13.78 9.61 -6.88
CA GLU A 65 14.42 8.37 -7.29
C GLU A 65 13.64 7.61 -8.37
N LEU A 66 12.36 7.91 -8.58
CA LEU A 66 11.53 7.25 -9.60
C LEU A 66 12.16 7.24 -11.00
N PRO A 67 12.83 8.33 -11.47
CA PRO A 67 13.51 8.34 -12.76
C PRO A 67 14.68 7.35 -12.88
N ARG A 68 15.21 6.89 -11.74
CA ARG A 68 16.32 5.93 -11.68
C ARG A 68 15.86 4.49 -11.53
N LEU A 69 14.58 4.28 -11.26
CA LEU A 69 13.99 2.96 -11.08
C LEU A 69 13.96 2.25 -12.45
N ARG A 70 14.78 1.19 -12.59
CA ARG A 70 14.91 0.45 -13.85
C ARG A 70 13.75 -0.53 -14.09
N ASP A 71 13.12 -0.97 -13.01
CA ASP A 71 12.05 -1.97 -13.01
C ASP A 71 10.90 -1.49 -12.14
N ALA A 72 9.73 -1.32 -12.74
CA ALA A 72 8.53 -0.89 -12.02
C ALA A 72 8.04 -1.94 -11.02
N ASP A 73 8.35 -3.23 -11.24
CA ASP A 73 8.00 -4.29 -10.30
C ASP A 73 8.87 -4.27 -9.05
N ALA A 74 10.07 -3.69 -9.12
CA ALA A 74 10.93 -3.46 -7.97
C ALA A 74 10.46 -2.33 -7.04
N LEU A 75 9.46 -1.53 -7.46
CA LEU A 75 8.98 -0.36 -6.72
C LEU A 75 8.51 -0.69 -5.30
N GLN A 76 7.74 -1.77 -5.14
CA GLN A 76 7.25 -2.20 -3.83
C GLN A 76 8.41 -2.52 -2.88
N GLY A 77 9.38 -3.32 -3.31
CA GLY A 77 10.55 -3.66 -2.52
C GLY A 77 11.40 -2.43 -2.19
N TRP A 78 11.51 -1.49 -3.12
CA TRP A 78 12.19 -0.22 -2.90
C TRP A 78 11.47 0.62 -1.81
N LEU A 79 10.16 0.75 -1.87
CA LEU A 79 9.35 1.47 -0.86
C LEU A 79 9.50 0.85 0.53
N VAL A 80 9.44 -0.47 0.62
CA VAL A 80 9.63 -1.19 1.89
C VAL A 80 11.01 -0.88 2.46
N ARG A 81 12.08 -0.99 1.66
CA ARG A 81 13.45 -0.71 2.07
C ARG A 81 13.62 0.72 2.58
N VAL A 82 13.21 1.72 1.78
CA VAL A 82 13.37 3.13 2.13
C VAL A 82 12.57 3.46 3.39
N THR A 83 11.34 2.98 3.50
CA THR A 83 10.50 3.24 4.68
C THR A 83 11.12 2.64 5.94
N THR A 84 11.61 1.40 5.87
CA THR A 84 12.27 0.73 6.99
C THR A 84 13.53 1.47 7.43
N HIS A 85 14.34 1.91 6.49
CA HIS A 85 15.53 2.70 6.74
C HIS A 85 15.19 4.00 7.50
N LYS A 86 14.14 4.74 7.07
CA LYS A 86 13.66 5.93 7.78
C LYS A 86 13.17 5.61 9.21
N CYS A 87 12.49 4.48 9.40
CA CYS A 87 12.05 4.04 10.73
C CYS A 87 13.24 3.74 11.64
N TYR A 88 14.28 3.10 11.12
CA TYR A 88 15.48 2.80 11.87
C TYR A 88 16.18 4.09 12.33
N HIS A 89 16.41 5.04 11.45
CA HIS A 89 17.01 6.35 11.79
C HIS A 89 16.17 7.11 12.80
N TRP A 90 14.84 7.11 12.64
CA TRP A 90 13.93 7.73 13.61
C TRP A 90 14.08 7.11 15.01
N ARG A 91 14.12 5.77 15.11
CA ARG A 91 14.27 5.03 16.37
C ARG A 91 15.61 5.37 17.05
N ARG A 92 16.69 5.38 16.29
CA ARG A 92 18.03 5.73 16.77
C ARG A 92 18.07 7.17 17.31
N LYS A 93 17.53 8.13 16.60
CA LYS A 93 17.44 9.52 17.03
C LYS A 93 16.67 9.70 18.35
N LYS A 94 15.64 8.85 18.58
CA LYS A 94 14.78 8.93 19.78
C LYS A 94 15.38 8.19 20.99
N SER A 95 16.19 7.17 20.79
CA SER A 95 16.75 6.35 21.86
C SER A 95 17.95 6.96 22.55
N SER A 96 18.52 8.05 22.07
CA SER A 96 19.78 8.65 22.57
C SER A 96 20.94 7.65 22.74
N LEU A 97 20.80 6.47 22.15
CA LEU A 97 21.85 5.47 22.14
C LEU A 97 22.82 5.85 21.03
N GLU A 98 23.99 6.32 21.42
CA GLU A 98 25.20 6.38 20.59
C GLU A 98 25.67 4.92 20.35
N ASP A 99 24.85 4.12 19.68
CA ASP A 99 25.32 2.81 19.25
C ASP A 99 26.21 2.99 18.02
N GLU A 100 27.40 2.42 18.11
CA GLU A 100 28.56 2.47 17.23
C GLU A 100 28.35 1.93 15.79
N PHE A 101 27.14 1.94 15.28
CA PHE A 101 26.93 1.61 13.86
C PHE A 101 27.01 2.88 13.02
N ASP A 102 28.07 2.95 12.24
CA ASP A 102 28.34 3.99 11.26
C ASP A 102 27.18 4.10 10.26
N GLU A 103 26.82 5.33 9.87
CA GLU A 103 25.75 5.63 8.91
C GLU A 103 25.96 4.87 7.59
N ASP A 104 27.23 4.73 7.16
CA ASP A 104 27.63 3.96 6.00
C ASP A 104 27.31 2.45 6.10
N THR A 105 27.33 1.89 7.32
CA THR A 105 27.01 0.49 7.57
C THR A 105 25.51 0.23 7.43
N ILE A 106 24.67 1.20 7.82
CA ILE A 106 23.21 1.09 7.73
C ILE A 106 22.75 1.23 6.27
N ASP A 107 23.39 2.11 5.51
CA ASP A 107 23.12 2.28 4.07
C ASP A 107 23.52 1.03 3.26
N ALA A 108 24.48 0.26 3.77
CA ALA A 108 24.91 -1.01 3.18
C ALA A 108 24.00 -2.19 3.54
N LEU A 109 23.21 -2.10 4.62
CA LEU A 109 22.30 -3.18 5.01
C LEU A 109 21.16 -3.34 4.00
N THR A 110 20.88 -4.57 3.62
CA THR A 110 19.73 -4.88 2.77
C THR A 110 18.41 -4.73 3.55
N ALA A 111 17.29 -4.52 2.85
CA ALA A 111 15.98 -4.48 3.49
C ALA A 111 15.70 -5.72 4.36
N ASN A 112 16.20 -6.88 3.94
CA ASN A 112 16.03 -8.14 4.67
C ASN A 112 16.80 -8.18 6.00
N GLU A 113 17.86 -7.40 6.16
CA GLU A 113 18.64 -7.31 7.40
C GLU A 113 18.03 -6.31 8.39
N LEU A 114 17.33 -5.30 7.86
CA LEU A 114 16.70 -4.25 8.67
C LEU A 114 15.27 -4.61 9.08
N ILE A 115 14.60 -5.50 8.33
CA ILE A 115 13.20 -5.87 8.59
C ILE A 115 13.17 -7.30 9.13
N PRO A 116 12.50 -7.54 10.28
CA PRO A 116 12.19 -8.90 10.68
C PRO A 116 11.46 -9.64 9.54
N PRO A 117 11.88 -10.87 9.17
CA PRO A 117 11.29 -11.61 8.06
C PRO A 117 9.77 -11.73 8.15
N ASP A 118 9.24 -11.91 9.37
CA ASP A 118 7.80 -12.00 9.63
C ASP A 118 7.08 -10.69 9.29
N LEU A 119 7.69 -9.55 9.59
CA LEU A 119 7.12 -8.23 9.30
C LEU A 119 7.09 -7.95 7.80
N LEU A 120 8.14 -8.31 7.08
CA LEU A 120 8.19 -8.17 5.63
C LEU A 120 7.07 -8.99 4.97
N ALA A 121 6.97 -10.27 5.35
CA ALA A 121 5.95 -11.18 4.83
C ALA A 121 4.52 -10.68 5.10
N GLU A 122 4.26 -10.11 6.28
CA GLU A 122 2.96 -9.53 6.61
C GLU A 122 2.65 -8.28 5.78
N VAL A 123 3.61 -7.37 5.62
CA VAL A 123 3.45 -6.15 4.82
C VAL A 123 3.20 -6.49 3.35
N GLU A 124 3.92 -7.47 2.82
CA GLU A 124 3.72 -7.97 1.46
C GLU A 124 2.34 -8.61 1.28
N LYS A 125 1.88 -9.42 2.24
CA LYS A 125 0.54 -10.00 2.23
C LYS A 125 -0.56 -8.93 2.27
N ASP A 126 -0.42 -7.94 3.14
CA ASP A 126 -1.35 -6.83 3.21
C ASP A 126 -1.44 -6.08 1.88
N GLN A 127 -0.30 -5.87 1.21
CA GLN A 127 -0.28 -5.22 -0.10
C GLN A 127 -0.90 -6.11 -1.19
N LEU A 128 -0.61 -7.40 -1.21
CA LEU A 128 -1.25 -8.34 -2.15
C LEU A 128 -2.78 -8.34 -2.04
N VAL A 129 -3.31 -8.29 -0.80
CA VAL A 129 -4.76 -8.20 -0.57
C VAL A 129 -5.31 -6.89 -1.13
N ARG A 130 -4.64 -5.76 -0.92
CA ARG A 130 -5.06 -4.45 -1.44
C ARG A 130 -5.06 -4.43 -2.96
N ASP A 131 -3.99 -4.90 -3.58
CA ASP A 131 -3.87 -4.98 -5.03
C ASP A 131 -4.95 -5.88 -5.64
N ALA A 132 -5.29 -6.98 -4.97
CA ALA A 132 -6.37 -7.85 -5.39
C ALA A 132 -7.75 -7.17 -5.28
N ILE A 133 -7.97 -6.36 -4.24
CA ILE A 133 -9.19 -5.56 -4.08
C ILE A 133 -9.28 -4.48 -5.17
N ASP A 134 -8.16 -3.82 -5.49
CA ASP A 134 -8.09 -2.78 -6.51
C ASP A 134 -8.42 -3.31 -7.91
N GLN A 135 -8.11 -4.58 -8.19
CA GLN A 135 -8.45 -5.25 -9.45
C GLN A 135 -9.92 -5.73 -9.54
N LEU A 136 -10.69 -5.60 -8.46
CA LEU A 136 -12.11 -5.96 -8.50
C LEU A 136 -12.93 -4.93 -9.29
N PRO A 137 -14.02 -5.37 -9.96
CA PRO A 137 -14.99 -4.44 -10.51
C PRO A 137 -15.45 -3.44 -9.45
N ALA A 138 -15.59 -2.17 -9.81
CA ALA A 138 -15.87 -1.05 -8.90
C ALA A 138 -16.95 -1.34 -7.85
N ARG A 139 -18.04 -2.03 -8.24
CA ARG A 139 -19.11 -2.43 -7.33
C ARG A 139 -18.68 -3.45 -6.28
N CYS A 140 -17.78 -4.38 -6.63
CA CYS A 140 -17.25 -5.36 -5.69
C CYS A 140 -16.21 -4.72 -4.77
N LYS A 141 -15.33 -3.87 -5.30
CA LYS A 141 -14.38 -3.09 -4.52
C LYS A 141 -15.11 -2.29 -3.44
N HIS A 142 -16.08 -1.47 -3.83
CA HIS A 142 -16.87 -0.66 -2.90
C HIS A 142 -17.66 -1.51 -1.88
N MET A 143 -18.17 -2.68 -2.28
CA MET A 143 -18.80 -3.63 -1.35
C MET A 143 -17.81 -4.13 -0.28
N ILE A 144 -16.59 -4.50 -0.67
CA ILE A 144 -15.54 -4.99 0.25
C ILE A 144 -15.10 -3.85 1.18
N GLU A 145 -14.90 -2.64 0.66
CA GLU A 145 -14.55 -1.46 1.46
C GLU A 145 -15.59 -1.19 2.55
N LEU A 146 -16.87 -1.12 2.19
CA LEU A 146 -17.96 -0.89 3.15
C LEU A 146 -18.15 -2.01 4.17
N LEU A 147 -17.78 -3.25 3.84
CA LEU A 147 -17.96 -4.39 4.73
C LEU A 147 -16.82 -4.58 5.73
N PHE A 148 -15.57 -4.24 5.33
CA PHE A 148 -14.40 -4.66 6.08
C PHE A 148 -13.47 -3.51 6.50
N PHE A 149 -13.55 -2.34 5.87
CA PHE A 149 -12.65 -1.22 6.14
C PHE A 149 -13.32 -0.03 6.85
N GLU A 150 -14.64 -0.02 6.95
CA GLU A 150 -15.36 1.03 7.68
C GLU A 150 -15.38 0.77 9.20
N HIS A 151 -15.04 1.79 9.96
CA HIS A 151 -15.07 1.77 11.43
C HIS A 151 -15.84 2.98 11.97
N PRO A 152 -16.91 2.78 12.75
CA PRO A 152 -17.49 1.50 13.18
C PRO A 152 -18.13 0.72 12.02
N PRO A 153 -18.31 -0.62 12.15
CA PRO A 153 -18.93 -1.46 11.12
C PRO A 153 -20.32 -0.96 10.72
N ILE A 154 -20.58 -0.90 9.43
CA ILE A 154 -21.86 -0.39 8.90
C ILE A 154 -22.88 -1.52 8.82
N PRO A 155 -24.16 -1.28 9.24
CA PRO A 155 -25.22 -2.26 9.08
C PRO A 155 -25.50 -2.60 7.61
N TYR A 156 -25.85 -3.84 7.29
CA TYR A 156 -26.16 -4.28 5.93
C TYR A 156 -27.25 -3.46 5.24
N ALA A 157 -28.21 -2.94 6.01
CA ALA A 157 -29.25 -2.07 5.47
C ALA A 157 -28.67 -0.76 4.90
N GLU A 158 -27.68 -0.20 5.55
CA GLU A 158 -27.00 1.02 5.10
C GLU A 158 -26.08 0.72 3.90
N ILE A 159 -25.38 -0.41 3.91
CA ILE A 159 -24.57 -0.88 2.77
C ILE A 159 -25.48 -1.05 1.54
N ALA A 160 -26.66 -1.66 1.72
CA ALA A 160 -27.65 -1.80 0.64
C ALA A 160 -28.05 -0.45 0.06
N ARG A 161 -28.32 0.52 0.93
CA ARG A 161 -28.70 1.87 0.53
C ARG A 161 -27.59 2.56 -0.28
N ARG A 162 -26.33 2.54 0.21
CA ARG A 162 -25.18 3.16 -0.45
C ARG A 162 -24.88 2.53 -1.81
N LEU A 163 -25.02 1.21 -1.93
CA LEU A 163 -24.78 0.47 -3.17
C LEU A 163 -26.01 0.36 -4.08
N GLN A 164 -27.15 0.98 -3.69
CA GLN A 164 -28.43 0.92 -4.41
C GLN A 164 -28.87 -0.53 -4.67
N LEU A 165 -28.81 -1.37 -3.62
CA LEU A 165 -29.15 -2.79 -3.66
C LEU A 165 -30.42 -3.08 -2.87
N ALA A 166 -31.17 -4.10 -3.29
CA ALA A 166 -32.22 -4.67 -2.45
C ALA A 166 -31.60 -5.35 -1.21
N ARG A 167 -32.18 -5.16 -0.03
CA ARG A 167 -31.68 -5.71 1.24
C ARG A 167 -31.40 -7.21 1.18
N GLY A 168 -32.27 -7.98 0.52
CA GLY A 168 -32.14 -9.44 0.39
C GLY A 168 -31.02 -9.89 -0.55
N SER A 169 -30.46 -8.99 -1.40
CA SER A 169 -29.44 -9.37 -2.38
C SER A 169 -28.01 -9.18 -1.89
N ILE A 170 -27.79 -8.52 -0.74
CA ILE A 170 -26.43 -8.25 -0.22
C ILE A 170 -25.64 -9.52 0.00
N GLY A 171 -26.24 -10.53 0.65
CA GLY A 171 -25.56 -11.80 0.94
C GLY A 171 -25.07 -12.50 -0.33
N PHE A 172 -25.91 -12.55 -1.36
CA PHE A 172 -25.56 -13.14 -2.64
C PHE A 172 -24.44 -12.35 -3.35
N ILE A 173 -24.55 -11.01 -3.41
CA ILE A 173 -23.57 -10.15 -4.06
C ILE A 173 -22.24 -10.20 -3.30
N ARG A 174 -22.26 -10.14 -1.95
CA ARG A 174 -21.08 -10.33 -1.11
C ARG A 174 -20.35 -11.64 -1.44
N GLY A 175 -21.12 -12.76 -1.48
CA GLY A 175 -20.54 -14.07 -1.83
C GLY A 175 -19.84 -14.07 -3.18
N ARG A 176 -20.44 -13.44 -4.20
CA ARG A 176 -19.84 -13.29 -5.52
C ARG A 176 -18.58 -12.43 -5.50
N CYS A 177 -18.59 -11.32 -4.77
CA CYS A 177 -17.42 -10.43 -4.67
C CYS A 177 -16.27 -11.10 -3.92
N LEU A 178 -16.56 -11.82 -2.82
CA LEU A 178 -15.55 -12.60 -2.09
C LEU A 178 -14.95 -13.73 -2.95
N LYS A 179 -15.78 -14.41 -3.75
CA LYS A 179 -15.27 -15.43 -4.69
C LYS A 179 -14.34 -14.85 -5.76
N ARG A 180 -14.64 -13.63 -6.24
CA ARG A 180 -13.76 -12.92 -7.17
C ARG A 180 -12.46 -12.49 -6.50
N LEU A 181 -12.53 -11.96 -5.28
CA LEU A 181 -11.35 -11.59 -4.50
C LEU A 181 -10.45 -12.82 -4.27
N LYS A 182 -11.04 -13.94 -3.84
CA LYS A 182 -10.31 -15.20 -3.66
C LYS A 182 -9.56 -15.59 -4.94
N LYS A 183 -10.24 -15.57 -6.09
CA LYS A 183 -9.61 -15.89 -7.37
C LYS A 183 -8.46 -14.95 -7.73
N ALA A 184 -8.62 -13.64 -7.46
CA ALA A 184 -7.57 -12.66 -7.71
C ALA A 184 -6.35 -12.88 -6.79
N LEU A 185 -6.56 -13.28 -5.53
CA LEU A 185 -5.50 -13.64 -4.60
C LEU A 185 -4.77 -14.92 -5.03
N GLU A 186 -5.50 -15.98 -5.40
CA GLU A 186 -4.92 -17.22 -5.90
C GLU A 186 -4.04 -17.00 -7.15
N GLN A 187 -4.42 -16.05 -8.03
CA GLN A 187 -3.61 -15.69 -9.20
C GLN A 187 -2.29 -14.96 -8.83
N LYS A 188 -2.23 -14.37 -7.64
CA LYS A 188 -1.04 -13.69 -7.10
C LYS A 188 -0.20 -14.59 -6.17
N GLY A 189 -0.56 -15.87 -6.03
CA GLY A 189 0.19 -16.83 -5.22
C GLY A 189 -0.11 -16.78 -3.72
N PHE A 190 -1.28 -16.24 -3.34
CA PHE A 190 -1.74 -16.16 -1.94
C PHE A 190 -2.34 -17.49 -1.49
#